data_c74c9b467c2fbcaeb7ec4df9c4b3bec8
#
_entry.id   c74c9b467c2fbcaeb7ec4df9c4b3bec8
#
_cell.length_a   1.000
_cell.length_b   1.000
_cell.length_c   1.000
_cell.angle_alpha   90.00
_cell.angle_beta   90.00
_cell.angle_gamma   90.00
#
_symmetry.space_group_name_H-M   'P 1'
#
loop_
_entity.id
_entity.type
_entity.pdbx_description
1 polymer ?
#
loop_
_entity_poly.entity_id
_entity_poly.type
_entity_poly.pdbx_seq_one_letter_code
_entity_poly.pdbx_strand_id
1 'polypeptide(L)'
;IKNNVLNFDDLKDRVNTITYMSATPSKFELDNSEYVSELVTRPNNIVDPKIIIKAGEYFGGGKMINDVRDTIGKGETVFINCISRKSVSNIHTLLSHNNIESEVIHFKIKQDKRKEILRDLRGGKINVIIGINMLREGLDVKQCSLVIIEQASRNNFLRTKSCLIQVSGRAARNINGEVFMCCNHISSSLAGAIEEIDYRRGKQ
;
A
#
# COMPACT_ATOMS: atom_id res chain seq x y z
N ILE A 1 5.95 27.32 26.49
CA ILE A 1 6.52 25.99 26.80
C ILE A 1 7.54 25.72 25.70
N LYS A 2 8.85 25.77 26.03
CA LYS A 2 9.91 25.32 25.11
C LYS A 2 9.80 23.81 24.98
N ASN A 3 9.42 23.32 23.82
CA ASN A 3 9.55 21.89 23.50
C ASN A 3 11.05 21.57 23.47
N ASN A 4 11.55 20.92 24.49
CA ASN A 4 12.87 20.32 24.44
C ASN A 4 12.79 19.13 23.49
N VAL A 5 13.35 19.29 22.30
CA VAL A 5 13.53 18.19 21.35
C VAL A 5 14.69 17.36 21.88
N LEU A 6 14.38 16.16 22.40
CA LEU A 6 15.39 15.16 22.74
C LEU A 6 15.93 14.54 21.44
N ASN A 7 17.23 14.42 21.31
CA ASN A 7 17.83 13.59 20.27
C ASN A 7 17.81 12.11 20.69
N PHE A 8 18.19 11.21 19.79
CA PHE A 8 18.13 9.79 20.06
C PHE A 8 19.13 9.32 21.13
N ASP A 9 20.30 9.96 21.20
CA ASP A 9 21.32 9.64 22.19
C ASP A 9 20.86 10.06 23.60
N ASP A 10 20.24 11.26 23.73
CA ASP A 10 19.61 11.70 24.98
C ASP A 10 18.49 10.74 25.44
N LEU A 11 17.80 10.09 24.50
CA LEU A 11 16.80 9.07 24.82
C LEU A 11 17.45 7.78 25.32
N LYS A 12 18.52 7.31 24.66
CA LYS A 12 19.28 6.12 25.06
C LYS A 12 19.77 6.22 26.50
N ASP A 13 20.28 7.38 26.88
CA ASP A 13 20.82 7.63 28.22
C ASP A 13 19.75 7.60 29.34
N ARG A 14 18.48 7.71 28.97
CA ARG A 14 17.37 7.79 29.91
C ARG A 14 16.56 6.51 30.06
N VAL A 15 16.77 5.53 29.18
CA VAL A 15 16.00 4.28 29.16
C VAL A 15 16.92 3.06 29.21
N ASN A 16 16.49 2.03 29.92
CA ASN A 16 17.27 0.80 30.08
C ASN A 16 17.11 -0.14 28.87
N THR A 17 15.98 -0.02 28.15
CA THR A 17 15.65 -0.93 27.05
C THR A 17 14.86 -0.18 25.99
N ILE A 18 15.23 -0.40 24.70
CA ILE A 18 14.49 0.12 23.56
C ILE A 18 14.05 -1.07 22.71
N THR A 19 12.76 -1.15 22.40
CA THR A 19 12.21 -2.14 21.48
C THR A 19 11.73 -1.44 20.23
N TYR A 20 12.32 -1.81 19.06
CA TYR A 20 11.88 -1.34 17.75
C TYR A 20 10.83 -2.32 17.20
N MET A 21 9.70 -1.79 16.75
CA MET A 21 8.64 -2.59 16.12
C MET A 21 8.35 -2.05 14.73
N SER A 22 8.62 -2.83 13.69
CA SER A 22 8.41 -2.45 12.30
C SER A 22 8.16 -3.67 11.44
N ALA A 23 7.25 -3.55 10.46
CA ALA A 23 7.10 -4.55 9.40
C ALA A 23 8.22 -4.43 8.32
N THR A 24 8.92 -3.31 8.30
CA THR A 24 9.99 -2.99 7.33
C THR A 24 11.11 -2.25 8.06
N PRO A 25 11.85 -2.93 8.96
CA PRO A 25 12.92 -2.29 9.72
C PRO A 25 13.98 -1.71 8.77
N SER A 26 14.49 -0.54 9.10
CA SER A 26 15.60 0.07 8.37
C SER A 26 16.94 -0.45 8.91
N LYS A 27 18.02 -0.09 8.22
CA LYS A 27 19.36 -0.41 8.70
C LYS A 27 19.63 0.16 10.09
N PHE A 28 19.07 1.34 10.40
CA PHE A 28 19.25 1.98 11.69
C PHE A 28 18.70 1.11 12.85
N GLU A 29 17.48 0.59 12.74
CA GLU A 29 16.90 -0.27 13.78
C GLU A 29 17.67 -1.58 13.92
N LEU A 30 18.08 -2.18 12.78
CA LEU A 30 18.85 -3.42 12.79
C LEU A 30 20.24 -3.25 13.41
N ASP A 31 20.97 -2.20 13.02
CA ASP A 31 22.32 -1.92 13.54
C ASP A 31 22.31 -1.53 15.04
N ASN A 32 21.19 -1.03 15.56
CA ASN A 32 21.02 -0.63 16.96
C ASN A 32 20.28 -1.68 17.80
N SER A 33 20.03 -2.86 17.27
CA SER A 33 19.38 -3.97 18.00
C SER A 33 20.39 -5.05 18.33
N GLU A 34 20.43 -5.47 19.59
CA GLU A 34 21.22 -6.62 20.04
C GLU A 34 20.55 -7.95 19.64
N TYR A 35 19.21 -7.98 19.67
CA TYR A 35 18.40 -9.15 19.29
C TYR A 35 17.35 -8.75 18.28
N VAL A 36 17.15 -9.61 17.28
CA VAL A 36 16.11 -9.44 16.26
C VAL A 36 15.21 -10.67 16.27
N SER A 37 13.90 -10.44 16.41
CA SER A 37 12.89 -11.49 16.30
C SER A 37 11.93 -11.16 15.17
N GLU A 38 11.67 -12.12 14.30
CA GLU A 38 10.79 -11.97 13.15
C GLU A 38 9.51 -12.81 13.35
N LEU A 39 8.35 -12.15 13.32
CA LEU A 39 7.05 -12.80 13.33
C LEU A 39 6.36 -12.62 11.98
N VAL A 40 6.44 -13.62 11.12
CA VAL A 40 5.87 -13.59 9.77
C VAL A 40 4.47 -14.19 9.73
N THR A 41 4.20 -15.20 10.57
CA THR A 41 2.91 -15.90 10.62
C THR A 41 1.77 -15.01 11.11
N ARG A 42 0.57 -15.22 10.55
CA ARG A 42 -0.65 -14.50 10.95
C ARG A 42 -1.66 -15.47 11.57
N PRO A 43 -2.33 -15.08 12.67
CA PRO A 43 -3.25 -15.99 13.39
C PRO A 43 -4.53 -16.31 12.61
N ASN A 44 -4.83 -15.59 11.53
CA ASN A 44 -6.06 -15.73 10.74
C ASN A 44 -5.88 -16.50 9.41
N ASN A 45 -4.74 -17.17 9.22
CA ASN A 45 -4.39 -17.92 8.00
C ASN A 45 -4.50 -17.10 6.68
N ILE A 46 -4.49 -15.77 6.77
CA ILE A 46 -4.42 -14.91 5.59
C ILE A 46 -2.94 -14.67 5.26
N VAL A 47 -2.54 -15.04 4.06
CA VAL A 47 -1.17 -14.88 3.57
C VAL A 47 -0.96 -13.50 2.90
N ASP A 48 0.29 -13.11 2.71
CA ASP A 48 0.61 -11.91 1.94
C ASP A 48 0.11 -12.03 0.50
N PRO A 49 -0.27 -10.92 -0.16
CA PRO A 49 -0.95 -10.95 -1.44
C PRO A 49 -0.04 -11.49 -2.55
N LYS A 50 -0.66 -12.08 -3.59
CA LYS A 50 0.04 -12.48 -4.80
C LYS A 50 0.48 -11.24 -5.60
N ILE A 51 1.77 -11.19 -5.98
CA ILE A 51 2.30 -10.13 -6.82
C ILE A 51 2.20 -10.52 -8.29
N ILE A 52 1.66 -9.60 -9.11
CA ILE A 52 1.54 -9.78 -10.56
C ILE A 52 2.12 -8.53 -11.24
N ILE A 53 3.10 -8.75 -12.12
CA ILE A 53 3.68 -7.66 -12.91
C ILE A 53 2.80 -7.40 -14.12
N LYS A 54 2.41 -6.15 -14.31
CA LYS A 54 1.66 -5.68 -15.48
C LYS A 54 2.54 -4.75 -16.31
N ALA A 55 2.55 -4.94 -17.63
CA ALA A 55 3.31 -4.09 -18.56
C ALA A 55 2.77 -2.64 -18.56
N GLY A 56 3.59 -1.68 -19.00
CA GLY A 56 3.29 -0.25 -18.90
C GLY A 56 2.04 0.25 -19.61
N GLU A 57 1.56 -0.46 -20.63
CA GLU A 57 0.31 -0.14 -21.34
C GLU A 57 -0.96 -0.51 -20.56
N TYR A 58 -0.82 -1.08 -19.36
CA TYR A 58 -1.93 -1.55 -18.56
C TYR A 58 -2.98 -0.45 -18.30
N PHE A 59 -2.56 0.79 -18.07
CA PHE A 59 -3.46 1.92 -17.84
C PHE A 59 -4.11 2.49 -19.11
N GLY A 60 -3.56 2.22 -20.29
CA GLY A 60 -4.06 2.76 -21.58
C GLY A 60 -4.96 1.82 -22.37
N GLY A 61 -4.92 0.52 -22.08
CA GLY A 61 -5.47 -0.53 -22.95
C GLY A 61 -6.81 -1.15 -22.53
N GLY A 62 -7.58 -0.54 -21.66
CA GLY A 62 -8.85 -1.13 -21.16
C GLY A 62 -8.67 -2.30 -20.18
N LYS A 63 -7.49 -2.90 -20.11
CA LYS A 63 -7.20 -4.03 -19.21
C LYS A 63 -7.42 -3.69 -17.74
N MET A 64 -6.97 -2.50 -17.31
CA MET A 64 -7.19 -2.02 -15.95
C MET A 64 -8.68 -1.90 -15.64
N ILE A 65 -9.48 -1.38 -16.57
CA ILE A 65 -10.93 -1.23 -16.40
C ILE A 65 -11.60 -2.58 -16.22
N ASN A 66 -11.20 -3.59 -16.98
CA ASN A 66 -11.75 -4.95 -16.87
C ASN A 66 -11.37 -5.57 -15.52
N ASP A 67 -10.10 -5.53 -15.13
CA ASP A 67 -9.64 -6.05 -13.84
C ASP A 67 -10.35 -5.36 -12.65
N VAL A 68 -10.58 -4.04 -12.75
CA VAL A 68 -11.34 -3.28 -11.75
C VAL A 68 -12.80 -3.73 -11.72
N ARG A 69 -13.48 -3.86 -12.89
CA ARG A 69 -14.87 -4.33 -12.98
C ARG A 69 -15.05 -5.74 -12.41
N ASP A 70 -14.13 -6.64 -12.74
CA ASP A 70 -14.16 -8.01 -12.25
C ASP A 70 -14.04 -8.07 -10.72
N THR A 71 -13.22 -7.19 -10.15
CA THR A 71 -13.04 -7.09 -8.70
C THR A 71 -14.27 -6.50 -8.00
N ILE A 72 -14.78 -5.37 -8.48
CA ILE A 72 -15.97 -4.74 -7.87
C ILE A 72 -17.23 -5.58 -8.07
N GLY A 73 -17.31 -6.34 -9.18
CA GLY A 73 -18.41 -7.28 -9.44
C GLY A 73 -18.50 -8.41 -8.41
N LYS A 74 -17.41 -8.71 -7.70
CA LYS A 74 -17.36 -9.65 -6.57
C LYS A 74 -17.70 -9.01 -5.22
N GLY A 75 -18.05 -7.72 -5.21
CA GLY A 75 -18.26 -6.94 -3.97
C GLY A 75 -16.96 -6.55 -3.25
N GLU A 76 -15.83 -6.66 -3.92
CA GLU A 76 -14.51 -6.39 -3.36
C GLU A 76 -14.04 -4.97 -3.71
N THR A 77 -12.99 -4.51 -3.03
CA THR A 77 -12.48 -3.14 -3.13
C THR A 77 -11.13 -3.11 -3.85
N VAL A 78 -10.96 -2.08 -4.69
CA VAL A 78 -9.72 -1.81 -5.42
C VAL A 78 -9.05 -0.56 -4.87
N PHE A 79 -7.73 -0.64 -4.62
CA PHE A 79 -6.89 0.50 -4.29
C PHE A 79 -5.92 0.78 -5.42
N ILE A 80 -5.97 1.98 -6.00
CA ILE A 80 -5.04 2.41 -7.04
C ILE A 80 -4.05 3.41 -6.46
N ASN A 81 -2.79 3.01 -6.36
CA ASN A 81 -1.71 3.83 -5.82
C ASN A 81 -0.96 4.54 -6.93
N CYS A 82 -1.23 5.84 -7.09
CA CYS A 82 -0.64 6.70 -8.10
C CYS A 82 0.64 7.37 -7.62
N ILE A 83 1.41 7.88 -8.58
CA ILE A 83 2.68 8.57 -8.34
C ILE A 83 2.55 10.09 -8.33
N SER A 84 1.48 10.63 -8.92
CA SER A 84 1.27 12.08 -9.05
C SER A 84 -0.21 12.44 -9.03
N ARG A 85 -0.51 13.72 -8.73
CA ARG A 85 -1.88 14.24 -8.81
C ARG A 85 -2.46 14.16 -10.22
N LYS A 86 -1.62 14.37 -11.25
CA LYS A 86 -2.02 14.25 -12.65
C LYS A 86 -2.47 12.81 -12.95
N SER A 87 -1.72 11.80 -12.49
CA SER A 87 -2.12 10.40 -12.62
C SER A 87 -3.44 10.11 -11.93
N VAL A 88 -3.61 10.61 -10.70
CA VAL A 88 -4.89 10.46 -9.96
C VAL A 88 -6.06 11.02 -10.77
N SER A 89 -5.93 12.26 -11.27
CA SER A 89 -6.98 12.90 -12.07
C SER A 89 -7.28 12.11 -13.35
N ASN A 90 -6.25 11.67 -14.06
CA ASN A 90 -6.43 10.91 -15.30
C ASN A 90 -7.14 9.57 -15.05
N ILE A 91 -6.74 8.84 -14.01
CA ILE A 91 -7.34 7.55 -13.68
C ILE A 91 -8.78 7.74 -13.18
N HIS A 92 -9.02 8.75 -12.34
CA HIS A 92 -10.39 9.08 -11.88
C HIS A 92 -11.31 9.40 -13.06
N THR A 93 -10.87 10.23 -14.00
CA THR A 93 -11.62 10.55 -15.22
C THR A 93 -11.85 9.30 -16.07
N LEU A 94 -10.83 8.44 -16.23
CA LEU A 94 -10.94 7.20 -17.00
C LEU A 94 -11.97 6.24 -16.39
N LEU A 95 -11.98 6.07 -15.07
CA LEU A 95 -12.97 5.26 -14.36
C LEU A 95 -14.38 5.83 -14.51
N SER A 96 -14.54 7.15 -14.34
CA SER A 96 -15.82 7.84 -14.51
C SER A 96 -16.40 7.67 -15.92
N HIS A 97 -15.56 7.82 -16.96
CA HIS A 97 -15.99 7.56 -18.36
C HIS A 97 -16.42 6.11 -18.61
N ASN A 98 -15.99 5.18 -17.75
CA ASN A 98 -16.39 3.78 -17.81
C ASN A 98 -17.49 3.40 -16.81
N ASN A 99 -18.19 4.39 -16.24
CA ASN A 99 -19.27 4.23 -15.24
C ASN A 99 -18.80 3.47 -13.98
N ILE A 100 -17.53 3.69 -13.56
CA ILE A 100 -17.00 3.14 -12.32
C ILE A 100 -16.83 4.30 -11.32
N GLU A 101 -17.61 4.25 -10.25
CA GLU A 101 -17.49 5.21 -9.16
C GLU A 101 -16.20 5.01 -8.39
N SER A 102 -15.49 6.10 -8.14
CA SER A 102 -14.24 6.08 -7.40
C SER A 102 -14.06 7.34 -6.57
N GLU A 103 -13.41 7.23 -5.44
CA GLU A 103 -13.07 8.35 -4.58
C GLU A 103 -11.55 8.54 -4.51
N VAL A 104 -11.16 9.81 -4.41
CA VAL A 104 -9.75 10.20 -4.34
C VAL A 104 -9.35 10.50 -2.90
N ILE A 105 -8.28 9.85 -2.43
CA ILE A 105 -7.70 10.13 -1.10
C ILE A 105 -6.29 10.68 -1.25
N HIS A 106 -6.04 11.85 -0.63
CA HIS A 106 -4.74 12.47 -0.55
C HIS A 106 -4.58 13.27 0.77
N PHE A 107 -3.37 13.68 1.10
CA PHE A 107 -3.03 14.30 2.39
C PHE A 107 -3.74 15.63 2.70
N LYS A 108 -4.33 16.30 1.69
CA LYS A 108 -5.07 17.56 1.87
C LYS A 108 -6.56 17.36 2.12
N ILE A 109 -7.07 16.14 2.08
CA ILE A 109 -8.49 15.89 2.35
C ILE A 109 -8.78 16.12 3.83
N LYS A 110 -9.84 16.90 4.11
CA LYS A 110 -10.32 17.14 5.47
C LYS A 110 -10.70 15.82 6.15
N GLN A 111 -10.46 15.72 7.44
CA GLN A 111 -10.69 14.49 8.20
C GLN A 111 -12.14 13.99 8.13
N ASP A 112 -13.11 14.91 8.09
CA ASP A 112 -14.54 14.54 8.02
C ASP A 112 -14.89 13.90 6.66
N LYS A 113 -14.40 14.48 5.55
CA LYS A 113 -14.60 13.88 4.21
C LYS A 113 -13.92 12.51 4.11
N ARG A 114 -12.76 12.37 4.73
CA ARG A 114 -12.09 11.07 4.79
C ARG A 114 -12.90 10.01 5.55
N LYS A 115 -13.49 10.39 6.70
CA LYS A 115 -14.39 9.48 7.46
C LYS A 115 -15.61 9.09 6.63
N GLU A 116 -16.18 10.04 5.88
CA GLU A 116 -17.28 9.79 4.95
C GLU A 116 -16.90 8.76 3.88
N ILE A 117 -15.77 8.98 3.17
CA ILE A 117 -15.26 8.04 2.15
C ILE A 117 -15.09 6.64 2.75
N LEU A 118 -14.49 6.53 3.93
CA LEU A 118 -14.28 5.26 4.59
C LEU A 118 -15.59 4.57 5.01
N ARG A 119 -16.59 5.34 5.43
CA ARG A 119 -17.93 4.83 5.73
C ARG A 119 -18.60 4.31 4.46
N ASP A 120 -18.54 5.07 3.36
CA ASP A 120 -19.17 4.70 2.10
C ASP A 120 -18.47 3.51 1.45
N LEU A 121 -17.15 3.38 1.61
CA LEU A 121 -16.38 2.20 1.23
C LEU A 121 -16.79 0.95 2.03
N ARG A 122 -16.91 1.07 3.36
CA ARG A 122 -17.37 -0.04 4.22
C ARG A 122 -18.82 -0.44 3.97
N GLY A 123 -19.64 0.52 3.54
CA GLY A 123 -21.04 0.32 3.17
C GLY A 123 -21.23 -0.20 1.75
N GLY A 124 -20.15 -0.38 0.97
CA GLY A 124 -20.21 -0.85 -0.41
C GLY A 124 -20.79 0.15 -1.41
N LYS A 125 -20.95 1.42 -1.05
CA LYS A 125 -21.39 2.46 -1.98
C LYS A 125 -20.31 2.80 -2.99
N ILE A 126 -19.06 2.78 -2.58
CA ILE A 126 -17.87 2.94 -3.42
C ILE A 126 -16.97 1.73 -3.22
N ASN A 127 -16.36 1.27 -4.31
CA ASN A 127 -15.47 0.12 -4.27
C ASN A 127 -14.07 0.43 -4.80
N VAL A 128 -13.83 1.65 -5.29
CA VAL A 128 -12.53 2.05 -5.83
C VAL A 128 -12.02 3.30 -5.12
N ILE A 129 -10.80 3.20 -4.59
CA ILE A 129 -10.06 4.35 -4.03
C ILE A 129 -8.81 4.58 -4.85
N ILE A 130 -8.57 5.85 -5.19
CA ILE A 130 -7.37 6.30 -5.88
C ILE A 130 -6.60 7.23 -4.95
N GLY A 131 -5.30 7.03 -4.82
CA GLY A 131 -4.52 7.92 -3.94
C GLY A 131 -3.03 7.92 -4.22
N ILE A 132 -2.36 8.91 -3.60
CA ILE A 132 -0.91 9.04 -3.58
C ILE A 132 -0.45 8.76 -2.16
N ASN A 133 0.56 7.89 -1.99
CA ASN A 133 1.16 7.61 -0.68
C ASN A 133 0.11 7.25 0.40
N MET A 134 -0.75 6.30 0.08
CA MET A 134 -1.83 5.84 0.98
C MET A 134 -1.33 5.20 2.29
N LEU A 135 0.01 5.10 2.46
CA LEU A 135 0.65 4.51 3.63
C LEU A 135 0.41 5.28 4.93
N ARG A 136 0.41 6.61 4.85
CA ARG A 136 0.30 7.49 6.03
C ARG A 136 -1.11 7.53 6.62
N GLU A 137 -2.05 6.86 5.98
CA GLU A 137 -3.45 7.18 6.20
C GLU A 137 -4.26 6.13 6.94
N GLY A 138 -3.64 5.10 7.53
CA GLY A 138 -4.34 4.15 8.42
C GLY A 138 -5.65 3.59 7.84
N LEU A 139 -5.71 3.38 6.50
CA LEU A 139 -6.88 2.83 5.85
C LEU A 139 -7.03 1.36 6.24
N ASP A 140 -7.95 1.09 7.12
CA ASP A 140 -8.35 -0.26 7.50
C ASP A 140 -9.59 -0.66 6.70
N VAL A 141 -9.38 -1.36 5.58
CA VAL A 141 -10.45 -1.90 4.73
C VAL A 141 -10.21 -3.38 4.52
N LYS A 142 -11.04 -4.19 5.14
CA LYS A 142 -10.95 -5.65 5.10
C LYS A 142 -11.26 -6.23 3.72
N GLN A 143 -12.06 -5.54 2.93
CA GLN A 143 -12.53 -6.01 1.62
C GLN A 143 -11.56 -5.71 0.47
N CYS A 144 -10.43 -5.01 0.71
CA CYS A 144 -9.46 -4.72 -0.35
C CYS A 144 -8.81 -6.02 -0.82
N SER A 145 -9.11 -6.42 -2.05
CA SER A 145 -8.54 -7.61 -2.67
C SER A 145 -7.57 -7.28 -3.81
N LEU A 146 -7.70 -6.10 -4.42
CA LEU A 146 -6.83 -5.69 -5.50
C LEU A 146 -6.15 -4.36 -5.18
N VAL A 147 -4.82 -4.35 -5.20
CA VAL A 147 -4.01 -3.14 -5.16
C VAL A 147 -3.28 -2.97 -6.49
N ILE A 148 -3.46 -1.83 -7.14
CA ILE A 148 -2.79 -1.48 -8.39
C ILE A 148 -1.76 -0.39 -8.10
N ILE A 149 -0.49 -0.65 -8.38
CA ILE A 149 0.62 0.29 -8.14
C ILE A 149 1.13 0.82 -9.48
N GLU A 150 0.85 2.08 -9.76
CA GLU A 150 1.32 2.76 -10.95
C GLU A 150 2.82 2.99 -10.90
N GLN A 151 3.53 2.75 -12.03
CA GLN A 151 4.97 3.00 -12.17
C GLN A 151 5.79 2.42 -10.99
N ALA A 152 5.59 1.15 -10.69
CA ALA A 152 6.18 0.48 -9.53
C ALA A 152 7.73 0.48 -9.53
N SER A 153 8.36 0.55 -10.70
CA SER A 153 9.82 0.58 -10.85
C SER A 153 10.45 1.98 -10.85
N ARG A 154 9.63 3.03 -10.72
CA ARG A 154 10.15 4.40 -10.78
C ARG A 154 11.07 4.70 -9.61
N ASN A 155 12.23 5.30 -9.91
CA ASN A 155 13.16 5.71 -8.86
C ASN A 155 12.67 6.99 -8.16
N ASN A 156 11.91 6.83 -7.07
CA ASN A 156 11.51 7.91 -6.18
C ASN A 156 11.16 7.38 -4.77
N PHE A 157 10.96 8.29 -3.82
CA PHE A 157 10.66 7.96 -2.43
C PHE A 157 9.31 7.23 -2.21
N LEU A 158 8.39 7.27 -3.18
CA LEU A 158 7.11 6.55 -3.14
C LEU A 158 7.22 5.10 -3.63
N ARG A 159 8.36 4.71 -4.18
CA ARG A 159 8.62 3.40 -4.79
C ARG A 159 9.86 2.73 -4.21
N THR A 160 10.20 3.06 -2.96
CA THR A 160 11.21 2.31 -2.20
C THR A 160 10.68 0.91 -1.85
N LYS A 161 11.57 -0.04 -1.59
CA LYS A 161 11.23 -1.40 -1.13
C LYS A 161 10.17 -1.34 -0.01
N SER A 162 10.42 -0.58 1.05
CA SER A 162 9.51 -0.45 2.19
C SER A 162 8.13 0.11 1.80
N CYS A 163 8.09 1.15 0.93
CA CYS A 163 6.83 1.70 0.45
C CYS A 163 6.02 0.68 -0.34
N LEU A 164 6.66 -0.07 -1.25
CA LEU A 164 6.00 -1.10 -2.05
C LEU A 164 5.43 -2.22 -1.17
N ILE A 165 6.19 -2.72 -0.19
CA ILE A 165 5.73 -3.73 0.77
C ILE A 165 4.51 -3.23 1.56
N GLN A 166 4.58 -2.00 2.10
CA GLN A 166 3.49 -1.43 2.90
C GLN A 166 2.21 -1.20 2.08
N VAL A 167 2.33 -0.72 0.83
CA VAL A 167 1.18 -0.58 -0.07
C VAL A 167 0.58 -1.94 -0.40
N SER A 168 1.41 -2.92 -0.73
CA SER A 168 0.99 -4.30 -1.01
C SER A 168 0.25 -4.92 0.17
N GLY A 169 0.69 -4.62 1.40
CA GLY A 169 0.05 -5.07 2.62
C GLY A 169 -1.42 -4.63 2.79
N ARG A 170 -1.92 -3.70 1.96
CA ARG A 170 -3.34 -3.34 1.97
C ARG A 170 -4.24 -4.45 1.43
N ALA A 171 -3.75 -5.28 0.50
CA ALA A 171 -4.46 -6.47 0.03
C ALA A 171 -4.28 -7.70 0.96
N ALA A 172 -3.39 -7.62 1.95
CA ALA A 172 -3.05 -8.73 2.83
C ALA A 172 -4.10 -9.01 3.94
N ARG A 173 -5.31 -8.51 3.79
CA ARG A 173 -6.45 -8.78 4.67
C ARG A 173 -7.57 -9.53 3.95
N ASN A 174 -7.39 -9.82 2.68
CA ASN A 174 -8.28 -10.61 1.85
C ASN A 174 -7.55 -11.90 1.44
N ILE A 175 -8.22 -13.04 1.54
CA ILE A 175 -7.65 -14.34 1.17
C ILE A 175 -7.25 -14.42 -0.32
N ASN A 176 -7.97 -13.69 -1.16
CA ASN A 176 -7.71 -13.56 -2.59
C ASN A 176 -6.91 -12.29 -2.94
N GLY A 177 -6.16 -11.75 -1.99
CA GLY A 177 -5.43 -10.50 -2.17
C GLY A 177 -4.41 -10.59 -3.31
N GLU A 178 -4.52 -9.67 -4.27
CA GLU A 178 -3.58 -9.52 -5.38
C GLU A 178 -3.02 -8.09 -5.45
N VAL A 179 -1.78 -7.98 -5.91
CA VAL A 179 -1.13 -6.69 -6.16
C VAL A 179 -0.60 -6.66 -7.58
N PHE A 180 -1.09 -5.72 -8.36
CA PHE A 180 -0.60 -5.46 -9.71
C PHE A 180 0.47 -4.36 -9.66
N MET A 181 1.71 -4.74 -9.91
CA MET A 181 2.83 -3.81 -9.99
C MET A 181 3.08 -3.44 -11.46
N CYS A 182 2.66 -2.23 -11.84
CA CYS A 182 2.70 -1.78 -13.23
C CYS A 182 4.06 -1.14 -13.54
N CYS A 183 4.83 -1.76 -14.44
CA CYS A 183 6.16 -1.30 -14.79
C CYS A 183 6.63 -1.86 -16.13
N ASN A 184 7.64 -1.19 -16.75
CA ASN A 184 8.29 -1.63 -17.99
C ASN A 184 9.62 -2.37 -17.73
N HIS A 185 10.17 -2.23 -16.53
CA HIS A 185 11.40 -2.90 -16.10
C HIS A 185 11.33 -3.15 -14.58
N ILE A 186 12.13 -4.02 -14.07
CA ILE A 186 12.22 -4.32 -12.63
C ILE A 186 13.43 -3.55 -12.07
N SER A 187 13.15 -2.57 -11.19
CA SER A 187 14.19 -1.88 -10.43
C SER A 187 14.63 -2.70 -9.21
N SER A 188 15.79 -2.38 -8.63
CA SER A 188 16.28 -3.06 -7.42
C SER A 188 15.32 -2.98 -6.23
N SER A 189 14.68 -1.81 -6.04
CA SER A 189 13.65 -1.63 -5.01
C SER A 189 12.43 -2.52 -5.25
N LEU A 190 12.00 -2.65 -6.50
CA LEU A 190 10.87 -3.50 -6.88
C LEU A 190 11.22 -4.99 -6.72
N ALA A 191 12.39 -5.41 -7.21
CA ALA A 191 12.87 -6.79 -7.03
C ALA A 191 12.92 -7.17 -5.54
N GLY A 192 13.57 -6.35 -4.71
CA GLY A 192 13.66 -6.62 -3.28
C GLY A 192 12.30 -6.60 -2.56
N ALA A 193 11.32 -5.83 -3.06
CA ALA A 193 9.96 -5.87 -2.51
C ALA A 193 9.23 -7.17 -2.85
N ILE A 194 9.36 -7.64 -4.09
CA ILE A 194 8.77 -8.91 -4.54
C ILE A 194 9.38 -10.07 -3.75
N GLU A 195 10.71 -10.16 -3.68
CA GLU A 195 11.41 -11.20 -2.94
C GLU A 195 10.96 -11.28 -1.47
N GLU A 196 10.82 -10.13 -0.81
CA GLU A 196 10.39 -10.06 0.57
C GLU A 196 8.93 -10.51 0.76
N ILE A 197 8.02 -10.10 -0.13
CA ILE A 197 6.61 -10.48 -0.07
C ILE A 197 6.46 -11.98 -0.35
N ASP A 198 7.17 -12.51 -1.34
CA ASP A 198 7.14 -13.92 -1.68
C ASP A 198 7.74 -14.79 -0.57
N TYR A 199 8.85 -14.35 0.04
CA TYR A 199 9.43 -15.00 1.23
C TYR A 199 8.42 -15.09 2.37
N ARG A 200 7.76 -13.98 2.72
CA ARG A 200 6.75 -13.94 3.77
C ARG A 200 5.57 -14.84 3.45
N ARG A 201 5.05 -14.75 2.23
CA ARG A 201 3.96 -15.60 1.76
C ARG A 201 4.30 -17.09 1.84
N GLY A 202 5.53 -17.47 1.53
CA GLY A 202 6.01 -18.87 1.63
C GLY A 202 6.17 -19.36 3.06
N LYS A 203 6.30 -18.45 4.05
CA LYS A 203 6.40 -18.77 5.49
C LYS A 203 5.04 -18.80 6.19
N GLN A 204 4.05 -18.14 5.64
CA GLN A 204 2.68 -18.05 6.15
C GLN A 204 1.86 -19.28 5.73
#